data_41688e0d4efc5511f4f9fde1013a9a57
#
_entry.id   41688e0d4efc5511f4f9fde1013a9a57
#
_cell.length_a   1.000
_cell.length_b   1.000
_cell.length_c   1.000
_cell.angle_alpha   90.00
_cell.angle_beta   90.00
_cell.angle_gamma   90.00
#
_symmetry.space_group_name_H-M   'P 1'
#
loop_
_entity.id
_entity.type
_entity.pdbx_description
1 polymer ?
#
loop_
_entity_poly.entity_id
_entity_poly.type
_entity_poly.pdbx_seq_one_letter_code
_entity_poly.pdbx_strand_id
1 'polypeptide(L)'
;MVLICCSLTLSGCGSSAESHEDEHDDEHLEHFIPAHKPNSFGDLVEQLALRVPRLTEGGQPTGGSDGGHATALQEFSDIIGWIPELAADSELMRADFESAVATGNRLTEAFAEALGPRKTKVFDAAAFEPLINELRKLVPKSQDRKEQM
;
A
#
# COMPACT_ATOMS: atom_id res chain seq x y z
N MET A 1 -40.57 -23.55 26.27
CA MET A 1 -40.16 -24.90 25.85
C MET A 1 -40.99 -25.24 24.62
N VAL A 2 -40.47 -24.93 23.46
CA VAL A 2 -41.10 -25.26 22.16
C VAL A 2 -40.03 -25.82 21.28
N LEU A 3 -40.13 -27.14 21.08
CA LEU A 3 -39.36 -27.95 20.15
C LEU A 3 -39.95 -27.73 18.75
N ILE A 4 -39.16 -27.27 17.79
CA ILE A 4 -39.50 -27.30 16.37
C ILE A 4 -38.53 -28.26 15.71
N CYS A 5 -39.06 -29.49 15.42
CA CYS A 5 -38.52 -30.45 14.48
C CYS A 5 -38.69 -29.89 13.06
N CYS A 6 -37.64 -29.78 12.28
CA CYS A 6 -37.72 -29.61 10.83
C CYS A 6 -36.92 -30.70 10.13
N SER A 7 -37.68 -31.44 9.35
CA SER A 7 -37.35 -32.68 8.64
C SER A 7 -36.37 -32.42 7.48
N LEU A 8 -35.42 -33.33 7.34
CA LEU A 8 -34.59 -33.55 6.15
C LEU A 8 -35.43 -34.12 5.01
N THR A 9 -35.42 -33.49 3.86
CA THR A 9 -35.76 -34.09 2.58
C THR A 9 -34.52 -34.21 1.71
N LEU A 10 -34.01 -35.42 1.56
CA LEU A 10 -33.09 -35.82 0.49
C LEU A 10 -33.93 -36.12 -0.76
N SER A 11 -33.61 -35.47 -1.87
CA SER A 11 -33.91 -35.89 -3.25
C SER A 11 -32.93 -35.09 -4.13
N GLY A 12 -32.27 -35.59 -5.11
CA GLY A 12 -32.23 -36.85 -5.81
C GLY A 12 -31.21 -36.69 -6.93
N CYS A 13 -30.58 -37.76 -7.33
CA CYS A 13 -29.66 -37.89 -8.45
C CYS A 13 -30.17 -37.30 -9.75
N GLY A 14 -29.29 -36.57 -10.46
CA GLY A 14 -29.40 -36.26 -11.87
C GLY A 14 -28.02 -36.31 -12.48
N SER A 15 -27.63 -37.53 -13.00
CA SER A 15 -26.48 -37.68 -13.87
C SER A 15 -26.80 -37.03 -15.22
N SER A 16 -26.04 -36.04 -15.58
CA SER A 16 -25.83 -35.64 -16.98
C SER A 16 -24.35 -35.33 -17.13
N ALA A 17 -23.65 -36.30 -17.71
CA ALA A 17 -22.31 -36.12 -18.22
C ALA A 17 -22.42 -35.25 -19.47
N GLU A 18 -22.27 -33.95 -19.35
CA GLU A 18 -21.90 -33.09 -20.43
C GLU A 18 -20.45 -32.69 -20.16
N SER A 19 -19.59 -33.23 -21.01
CA SER A 19 -18.20 -32.79 -21.14
C SER A 19 -18.21 -31.38 -21.66
N HIS A 20 -18.24 -30.40 -20.74
CA HIS A 20 -17.76 -29.08 -21.03
C HIS A 20 -16.23 -29.18 -21.07
N GLU A 21 -15.71 -29.10 -22.28
CA GLU A 21 -14.35 -28.65 -22.50
C GLU A 21 -14.35 -27.19 -22.01
N ASP A 22 -13.98 -27.01 -20.74
CA ASP A 22 -13.63 -25.71 -20.20
C ASP A 22 -12.37 -25.27 -20.93
N GLU A 23 -12.57 -24.56 -22.02
CA GLU A 23 -11.55 -23.63 -22.52
C GLU A 23 -11.33 -22.64 -21.37
N HIS A 24 -10.34 -22.97 -20.51
CA HIS A 24 -9.74 -21.99 -19.63
C HIS A 24 -9.10 -20.94 -20.53
N ASP A 25 -9.88 -19.95 -20.91
CA ASP A 25 -9.34 -18.64 -21.23
C ASP A 25 -8.61 -18.18 -19.94
N ASP A 26 -7.34 -18.56 -19.87
CA ASP A 26 -6.38 -17.91 -18.98
C ASP A 26 -6.33 -16.46 -19.44
N GLU A 27 -7.34 -15.68 -19.06
CA GLU A 27 -7.21 -14.22 -19.02
C GLU A 27 -6.02 -13.95 -18.11
N HIS A 28 -4.85 -13.86 -18.73
CA HIS A 28 -3.67 -13.29 -18.11
C HIS A 28 -4.07 -11.89 -17.69
N LEU A 29 -4.55 -11.78 -16.44
CA LEU A 29 -4.69 -10.50 -15.78
C LEU A 29 -3.29 -9.90 -15.77
N GLU A 30 -3.00 -9.08 -16.79
CA GLU A 30 -1.80 -8.28 -16.80
C GLU A 30 -1.83 -7.47 -15.51
N HIS A 31 -1.01 -7.88 -14.54
CA HIS A 31 -0.85 -7.15 -13.29
C HIS A 31 -0.30 -5.78 -13.65
N PHE A 32 -1.21 -4.81 -13.77
CA PHE A 32 -0.83 -3.44 -14.00
C PHE A 32 -0.02 -2.94 -12.79
N ILE A 33 1.28 -2.78 -12.99
CA ILE A 33 2.16 -2.19 -11.99
C ILE A 33 2.11 -0.68 -12.16
N PRO A 34 1.63 0.09 -11.17
CA PRO A 34 1.60 1.54 -11.26
C PRO A 34 3.00 2.11 -11.51
N ALA A 35 3.08 3.11 -12.41
CA ALA A 35 4.35 3.73 -12.78
C ALA A 35 5.10 4.37 -11.60
N HIS A 36 4.40 4.69 -10.51
CA HIS A 36 4.97 5.27 -9.30
C HIS A 36 5.38 4.21 -8.25
N LYS A 37 5.28 2.91 -8.57
CA LYS A 37 5.73 1.86 -7.64
C LYS A 37 7.25 1.92 -7.50
N PRO A 38 7.78 2.06 -6.26
CA PRO A 38 9.21 2.06 -6.02
C PRO A 38 9.86 0.71 -6.38
N ASN A 39 11.11 0.75 -6.83
CA ASN A 39 11.85 -0.45 -7.23
C ASN A 39 12.62 -1.12 -6.06
N SER A 40 12.78 -0.43 -4.94
CA SER A 40 13.49 -0.91 -3.77
C SER A 40 13.05 -0.17 -2.52
N PHE A 41 13.43 -0.69 -1.34
CA PHE A 41 13.19 0.00 -0.07
C PHE A 41 13.86 1.38 -0.02
N GLY A 42 15.06 1.53 -0.57
CA GLY A 42 15.75 2.83 -0.65
C GLY A 42 15.02 3.82 -1.54
N ASP A 43 14.60 3.38 -2.74
CA ASP A 43 13.81 4.19 -3.66
C ASP A 43 12.46 4.61 -3.03
N LEU A 44 11.79 3.71 -2.31
CA LEU A 44 10.56 4.02 -1.57
C LEU A 44 10.76 5.19 -0.61
N VAL A 45 11.83 5.16 0.20
CA VAL A 45 12.11 6.22 1.18
C VAL A 45 12.39 7.57 0.50
N GLU A 46 13.12 7.55 -0.62
CA GLU A 46 13.34 8.76 -1.43
C GLU A 46 12.04 9.30 -2.02
N GLN A 47 11.20 8.42 -2.57
CA GLN A 47 9.92 8.82 -3.15
C GLN A 47 8.96 9.39 -2.12
N LEU A 48 8.92 8.87 -0.89
CA LEU A 48 8.17 9.47 0.21
C LEU A 48 8.67 10.89 0.51
N ALA A 49 10.00 11.06 0.65
CA ALA A 49 10.59 12.36 0.96
C ALA A 49 10.30 13.42 -0.12
N LEU A 50 10.34 13.02 -1.39
CA LEU A 50 10.07 13.91 -2.53
C LEU A 50 8.60 14.34 -2.63
N ARG A 51 7.66 13.52 -2.13
CA ARG A 51 6.23 13.81 -2.23
C ARG A 51 5.69 14.67 -1.09
N VAL A 52 6.27 14.62 0.10
CA VAL A 52 5.81 15.41 1.24
C VAL A 52 5.70 16.92 0.91
N PRO A 53 6.70 17.59 0.31
CA PRO A 53 6.57 19.00 -0.08
C PRO A 53 5.41 19.24 -1.06
N ARG A 54 5.18 18.34 -2.03
CA ARG A 54 4.08 18.46 -3.01
C ARG A 54 2.70 18.40 -2.38
N LEU A 55 2.56 17.64 -1.29
CA LEU A 55 1.30 17.56 -0.53
C LEU A 55 1.02 18.85 0.24
N THR A 56 2.06 19.56 0.70
CA THR A 56 1.92 20.83 1.40
C THR A 56 1.66 22.00 0.44
N GLU A 57 2.27 21.99 -0.75
CA GLU A 57 2.10 23.02 -1.78
C GLU A 57 0.72 22.97 -2.43
N GLY A 58 0.07 21.83 -2.46
CA GLY A 58 -1.27 21.63 -3.01
C GLY A 58 -2.41 22.31 -2.26
N GLY A 59 -2.12 22.98 -1.14
CA GLY A 59 -3.09 23.83 -0.41
C GLY A 59 -3.46 25.14 -1.13
N GLN A 60 -2.82 25.47 -2.23
CA GLN A 60 -3.27 26.54 -3.14
C GLN A 60 -3.63 25.90 -4.50
N PRO A 61 -4.88 26.00 -4.95
CA PRO A 61 -5.24 25.63 -6.32
C PRO A 61 -4.62 26.69 -7.24
N THR A 62 -3.34 26.53 -7.59
CA THR A 62 -2.78 27.22 -8.73
C THR A 62 -3.42 26.61 -9.96
N GLY A 63 -4.56 27.13 -10.36
CA GLY A 63 -5.20 27.12 -11.67
C GLY A 63 -5.11 25.92 -12.62
N GLY A 64 -4.69 24.76 -12.17
CA GLY A 64 -4.53 23.55 -12.97
C GLY A 64 -5.30 22.41 -12.34
N SER A 65 -6.27 21.94 -13.05
CA SER A 65 -7.13 20.76 -12.86
C SER A 65 -6.97 20.01 -11.53
N ASP A 66 -8.07 19.88 -10.77
CA ASP A 66 -8.19 19.13 -9.48
C ASP A 66 -7.57 17.71 -9.48
N GLY A 67 -7.18 17.18 -10.65
CA GLY A 67 -6.60 15.87 -10.82
C GLY A 67 -5.18 15.72 -10.24
N GLY A 68 -4.35 16.76 -10.28
CA GLY A 68 -2.94 16.63 -9.87
C GLY A 68 -2.73 16.42 -8.36
N HIS A 69 -3.52 17.07 -7.53
CA HIS A 69 -3.42 16.90 -6.07
C HIS A 69 -4.02 15.55 -5.62
N ALA A 70 -5.17 15.17 -6.18
CA ALA A 70 -5.76 13.86 -5.90
C ALA A 70 -4.80 12.72 -6.28
N THR A 71 -4.10 12.85 -7.41
CA THR A 71 -3.08 11.88 -7.83
C THR A 71 -1.92 11.83 -6.85
N ALA A 72 -1.41 12.98 -6.38
CA ALA A 72 -0.29 13.03 -5.43
C ALA A 72 -0.64 12.39 -4.07
N LEU A 73 -1.86 12.61 -3.58
CA LEU A 73 -2.36 11.96 -2.35
C LEU A 73 -2.47 10.44 -2.52
N GLN A 74 -3.01 10.00 -3.67
CA GLN A 74 -3.13 8.58 -3.96
C GLN A 74 -1.75 7.91 -4.08
N GLU A 75 -0.83 8.50 -4.86
CA GLU A 75 0.53 7.98 -4.98
C GLU A 75 1.25 7.89 -3.63
N PHE A 76 1.09 8.89 -2.77
CA PHE A 76 1.70 8.87 -1.44
C PHE A 76 1.13 7.76 -0.57
N SER A 77 -0.21 7.56 -0.61
CA SER A 77 -0.88 6.47 0.07
C SER A 77 -0.39 5.10 -0.41
N ASP A 78 -0.29 4.93 -1.72
CA ASP A 78 0.16 3.68 -2.33
C ASP A 78 1.61 3.35 -1.92
N ILE A 79 2.49 4.36 -1.92
CA ILE A 79 3.90 4.19 -1.52
C ILE A 79 4.01 3.77 -0.05
N ILE A 80 3.22 4.35 0.85
CA ILE A 80 3.16 3.90 2.25
C ILE A 80 2.73 2.44 2.31
N GLY A 81 1.73 2.05 1.50
CA GLY A 81 1.22 0.68 1.46
C GLY A 81 2.25 -0.36 1.03
N TRP A 82 3.26 0.00 0.25
CA TRP A 82 4.33 -0.92 -0.20
C TRP A 82 5.50 -1.05 0.78
N ILE A 83 5.51 -0.31 1.91
CA ILE A 83 6.58 -0.43 2.93
C ILE A 83 6.79 -1.89 3.38
N PRO A 84 5.75 -2.67 3.76
CA PRO A 84 5.96 -4.05 4.21
C PRO A 84 6.53 -4.95 3.10
N GLU A 85 6.04 -4.81 1.86
CA GLU A 85 6.49 -5.60 0.72
C GLU A 85 7.97 -5.33 0.44
N LEU A 86 8.34 -4.06 0.21
CA LEU A 86 9.71 -3.70 -0.16
C LEU A 86 10.71 -3.87 1.00
N ALA A 87 10.26 -3.76 2.24
CA ALA A 87 11.09 -4.12 3.40
C ALA A 87 11.33 -5.63 3.48
N ALA A 88 10.33 -6.46 3.13
CA ALA A 88 10.47 -7.91 3.10
C ALA A 88 11.38 -8.39 1.96
N ASP A 89 11.32 -7.72 0.79
CA ASP A 89 12.15 -8.00 -0.38
C ASP A 89 13.60 -7.51 -0.23
N SER A 90 13.89 -6.75 0.83
CA SER A 90 15.21 -6.23 1.12
C SER A 90 16.01 -7.16 2.06
N GLU A 91 17.30 -6.85 2.27
CA GLU A 91 18.18 -7.59 3.19
C GLU A 91 18.04 -7.17 4.66
N LEU A 92 16.94 -6.49 5.02
CA LEU A 92 16.69 -6.09 6.41
C LEU A 92 16.59 -7.30 7.32
N MET A 93 17.28 -7.25 8.45
CA MET A 93 17.11 -8.23 9.50
C MET A 93 15.72 -8.08 10.14
N ARG A 94 15.22 -9.15 10.75
CA ARG A 94 13.86 -9.20 11.34
C ARG A 94 13.51 -7.97 12.20
N ALA A 95 14.41 -7.55 13.09
CA ALA A 95 14.16 -6.40 13.95
C ALA A 95 14.05 -5.08 13.18
N ASP A 96 14.87 -4.90 12.13
CA ASP A 96 14.82 -3.73 11.25
C ASP A 96 13.58 -3.76 10.35
N PHE A 97 13.18 -4.93 9.85
CA PHE A 97 11.92 -5.14 9.14
C PHE A 97 10.71 -4.78 10.03
N GLU A 98 10.65 -5.31 11.26
CA GLU A 98 9.58 -4.99 12.20
C GLU A 98 9.53 -3.48 12.51
N SER A 99 10.68 -2.82 12.58
CA SER A 99 10.78 -1.36 12.73
C SER A 99 10.26 -0.62 11.50
N ALA A 100 10.58 -1.08 10.29
CA ALA A 100 10.09 -0.49 9.05
C ALA A 100 8.56 -0.57 8.96
N VAL A 101 7.98 -1.74 9.26
CA VAL A 101 6.52 -1.96 9.27
C VAL A 101 5.84 -1.09 10.32
N ALA A 102 6.38 -1.02 11.54
CA ALA A 102 5.84 -0.18 12.60
C ALA A 102 5.85 1.32 12.20
N THR A 103 6.92 1.77 11.55
CA THR A 103 7.00 3.14 11.04
C THR A 103 6.02 3.39 9.89
N GLY A 104 5.81 2.40 9.01
CA GLY A 104 4.79 2.44 7.96
C GLY A 104 3.38 2.61 8.51
N ASN A 105 3.03 1.87 9.57
CA ASN A 105 1.74 2.01 10.24
C ASN A 105 1.56 3.43 10.82
N ARG A 106 2.58 3.99 11.44
CA ARG A 106 2.55 5.37 11.96
C ARG A 106 2.42 6.40 10.84
N LEU A 107 3.04 6.17 9.68
CA LEU A 107 2.84 7.02 8.49
C LEU A 107 1.40 6.95 7.99
N THR A 108 0.79 5.77 7.96
CA THR A 108 -0.62 5.58 7.58
C THR A 108 -1.55 6.33 8.53
N GLU A 109 -1.32 6.23 9.84
CA GLU A 109 -2.08 6.94 10.86
C GLU A 109 -1.96 8.46 10.71
N ALA A 110 -0.73 8.97 10.56
CA ALA A 110 -0.47 10.41 10.36
C ALA A 110 -1.13 10.91 9.06
N PHE A 111 -1.11 10.11 8.00
CA PHE A 111 -1.75 10.44 6.73
C PHE A 111 -3.28 10.47 6.86
N ALA A 112 -3.87 9.47 7.49
CA ALA A 112 -5.30 9.43 7.76
C ALA A 112 -5.77 10.63 8.64
N GLU A 113 -4.96 11.01 9.63
CA GLU A 113 -5.23 12.19 10.47
C GLU A 113 -5.17 13.50 9.65
N ALA A 114 -4.18 13.63 8.77
CA ALA A 114 -4.05 14.78 7.89
C ALA A 114 -5.23 14.93 6.91
N LEU A 115 -5.81 13.81 6.45
CA LEU A 115 -7.00 13.77 5.58
C LEU A 115 -8.33 13.87 6.33
N GLY A 116 -8.33 13.88 7.66
CA GLY A 116 -9.53 13.85 8.49
C GLY A 116 -10.57 14.92 8.15
N PRO A 117 -11.82 14.80 8.65
CA PRO A 117 -13.00 15.54 8.17
C PRO A 117 -12.92 17.06 8.39
N ARG A 118 -11.95 17.55 9.11
CA ARG A 118 -11.67 18.98 9.24
C ARG A 118 -10.75 19.43 8.11
N LYS A 119 -11.30 19.61 6.93
CA LYS A 119 -10.65 20.10 5.70
C LYS A 119 -9.89 21.43 5.81
N THR A 120 -9.69 21.96 6.99
CA THR A 120 -8.96 23.20 7.26
C THR A 120 -7.53 22.95 7.78
N LYS A 121 -7.13 21.70 8.00
CA LYS A 121 -5.74 21.39 8.34
C LYS A 121 -4.91 21.45 7.06
N VAL A 122 -4.02 22.40 7.02
CA VAL A 122 -2.87 22.41 6.09
C VAL A 122 -2.10 21.12 6.35
N PHE A 123 -1.78 20.37 5.30
CA PHE A 123 -0.96 19.18 5.38
C PHE A 123 0.39 19.55 6.02
N ASP A 124 0.66 19.02 7.20
CA ASP A 124 1.86 19.40 7.96
C ASP A 124 3.01 18.44 7.63
N ALA A 125 3.97 18.89 6.82
CA ALA A 125 5.18 18.14 6.49
C ALA A 125 5.96 17.71 7.74
N ALA A 126 5.95 18.52 8.80
CA ALA A 126 6.67 18.23 10.04
C ALA A 126 6.19 16.94 10.73
N ALA A 127 4.96 16.49 10.47
CA ALA A 127 4.46 15.23 10.99
C ALA A 127 5.08 14.00 10.30
N PHE A 128 5.51 14.11 9.03
CA PHE A 128 6.02 13.01 8.22
C PHE A 128 7.54 12.91 8.24
N GLU A 129 8.25 14.04 8.29
CA GLU A 129 9.72 14.06 8.25
C GLU A 129 10.40 13.15 9.29
N PRO A 130 10.00 13.12 10.57
CA PRO A 130 10.62 12.23 11.55
C PRO A 130 10.46 10.77 11.19
N LEU A 131 9.28 10.36 10.68
CA LEU A 131 8.98 8.98 10.29
C LEU A 131 9.78 8.55 9.05
N ILE A 132 9.87 9.43 8.05
CA ILE A 132 10.69 9.19 6.87
C ILE A 132 12.17 9.10 7.25
N ASN A 133 12.63 9.91 8.20
CA ASN A 133 14.00 9.83 8.70
C ASN A 133 14.28 8.53 9.48
N GLU A 134 13.29 7.96 10.17
CA GLU A 134 13.41 6.63 10.77
C GLU A 134 13.62 5.55 9.69
N LEU A 135 12.81 5.56 8.61
CA LEU A 135 13.00 4.66 7.48
C LEU A 135 14.35 4.85 6.79
N ARG A 136 14.79 6.10 6.62
CA ARG A 136 16.08 6.43 5.99
C ARG A 136 17.27 5.81 6.71
N LYS A 137 17.20 5.66 8.04
CA LYS A 137 18.27 5.00 8.82
C LYS A 137 18.36 3.50 8.53
N LEU A 138 17.31 2.90 7.98
CA LEU A 138 17.27 1.48 7.62
C LEU A 138 17.79 1.23 6.20
N VAL A 139 17.81 2.24 5.33
CA VAL A 139 18.24 2.11 3.92
C VAL A 139 19.64 1.49 3.77
N PRO A 140 20.69 1.91 4.51
CA PRO A 140 22.01 1.30 4.38
C PRO A 140 22.00 -0.20 4.73
N LYS A 141 21.11 -0.62 5.65
CA LYS A 141 20.99 -2.02 6.08
C LYS A 141 20.23 -2.89 5.08
N SER A 142 19.42 -2.28 4.20
CA SER A 142 18.64 -2.98 3.20
C SER A 142 19.42 -3.38 1.94
N GLN A 143 20.65 -2.87 1.77
CA GLN A 143 21.47 -2.98 0.55
C GLN A 143 22.75 -3.82 0.73
N ASP A 144 23.09 -4.24 1.95
CA ASP A 144 24.45 -4.70 2.30
C ASP A 144 24.89 -6.02 1.66
N ARG A 145 24.03 -6.77 0.99
CA ARG A 145 24.41 -8.10 0.50
C ARG A 145 24.73 -8.18 -1.00
N LYS A 146 24.17 -7.29 -1.82
CA LYS A 146 24.34 -7.37 -3.29
C LYS A 146 25.59 -6.69 -3.83
N GLU A 147 26.19 -5.78 -3.08
CA GLU A 147 27.41 -5.05 -3.51
C GLU A 147 28.72 -5.73 -3.12
N GLN A 148 28.68 -6.84 -2.35
CA GLN A 148 29.88 -7.55 -1.90
C GLN A 148 30.21 -8.80 -2.73
N MET A 149 29.55 -9.07 -3.82
CA MET A 149 29.81 -10.14 -4.78
C MET A 149 30.26 -9.57 -6.13
#